data_ba56adee74157d8becf63641f11214dd
#
_entry.id   ba56adee74157d8becf63641f11214dd
#
_cell.length_a   1.000
_cell.length_b   1.000
_cell.length_c   1.000
_cell.angle_alpha   90.00
_cell.angle_beta   90.00
_cell.angle_gamma   90.00
#
_symmetry.space_group_name_H-M   'P 1'
#
loop_
_entity.id
_entity.type
_entity.pdbx_description
1 polymer ?
#
loop_
_entity_poly.entity_id
_entity_poly.type
_entity_poly.pdbx_seq_one_letter_code
_entity_poly.pdbx_strand_id
1 'polypeptide(L)'
;MADNYKKIKFDRNDTIFSLYGSRVKEIKFHNKTLKLKVDRIFEFTGNEEITNSGEICFRDCDLKLCSVMIFNKTLGKGHFTGNALYLEDFMDEYKDAELEIITESYFNNTSNYTGWLWRGEKNPVSFIMYIWNSGDMEYCIEPDEDFRQ
;
A
#
# COMPACT_ATOMS: atom_id res chain seq x y z
N MET A 1 -24.01 3.31 -7.37
CA MET A 1 -24.02 1.97 -6.82
C MET A 1 -23.28 1.95 -5.51
N ALA A 2 -23.87 1.30 -4.55
CA ALA A 2 -23.25 1.19 -3.26
C ALA A 2 -21.95 0.37 -3.36
N ASP A 3 -20.94 0.83 -2.64
CA ASP A 3 -19.72 0.06 -2.47
C ASP A 3 -20.05 -1.22 -1.73
N ASN A 4 -19.72 -2.35 -2.35
CA ASN A 4 -19.87 -3.65 -1.71
C ASN A 4 -18.66 -4.04 -0.88
N TYR A 5 -17.77 -3.06 -0.61
CA TYR A 5 -16.60 -3.31 0.20
C TYR A 5 -16.94 -3.49 1.66
N LYS A 6 -16.33 -4.47 2.27
CA LYS A 6 -16.33 -4.60 3.71
C LYS A 6 -15.24 -3.69 4.26
N LYS A 7 -15.64 -2.70 5.05
CA LYS A 7 -14.70 -1.72 5.62
C LYS A 7 -14.34 -2.10 7.04
N ILE A 8 -13.05 -2.26 7.28
CA ILE A 8 -12.55 -2.61 8.60
C ILE A 8 -11.49 -1.61 9.00
N LYS A 9 -11.73 -0.91 10.11
CA LYS A 9 -10.79 0.05 10.64
C LYS A 9 -9.53 -0.65 11.15
N PHE A 10 -8.37 -0.09 10.81
CA PHE A 10 -7.10 -0.61 11.29
C PHE A 10 -6.98 -0.42 12.80
N ASP A 11 -6.61 -1.50 13.48
CA ASP A 11 -6.34 -1.49 14.91
C ASP A 11 -4.97 -2.08 15.16
N ARG A 12 -4.08 -1.30 15.76
CA ARG A 12 -2.72 -1.73 16.06
C ARG A 12 -2.65 -2.89 17.03
N ASN A 13 -3.65 -2.98 17.91
CA ASN A 13 -3.67 -4.00 18.94
C ASN A 13 -4.23 -5.32 18.44
N ASP A 14 -4.81 -5.31 17.24
CA ASP A 14 -5.47 -6.49 16.66
C ASP A 14 -5.17 -6.51 15.15
N THR A 15 -3.92 -6.83 14.82
CA THR A 15 -3.47 -6.87 13.43
C THR A 15 -3.78 -8.23 12.82
N ILE A 16 -5.00 -8.36 12.30
CA ILE A 16 -5.42 -9.59 11.62
C ILE A 16 -5.13 -9.55 10.12
N PHE A 17 -4.69 -8.41 9.59
CA PHE A 17 -4.43 -8.24 8.17
C PHE A 17 -2.94 -8.10 7.90
N SER A 18 -2.51 -8.63 6.75
CA SER A 18 -1.15 -8.48 6.26
C SER A 18 -1.16 -8.13 4.78
N LEU A 19 -0.25 -7.25 4.38
CA LEU A 19 -0.05 -6.88 2.99
C LEU A 19 1.23 -7.48 2.41
N TYR A 20 1.88 -8.39 3.12
CA TYR A 20 3.11 -9.02 2.65
C TYR A 20 2.89 -9.69 1.30
N GLY A 21 3.70 -9.32 0.32
CA GLY A 21 3.58 -9.84 -1.03
C GLY A 21 2.47 -9.22 -1.86
N SER A 22 1.71 -8.29 -1.30
CA SER A 22 0.64 -7.60 -2.03
C SER A 22 1.21 -6.62 -3.04
N ARG A 23 0.54 -6.50 -4.17
CA ARG A 23 0.91 -5.50 -5.18
C ARG A 23 -0.07 -4.35 -5.19
N VAL A 24 0.47 -3.15 -5.07
CA VAL A 24 -0.30 -1.92 -5.25
C VAL A 24 -0.44 -1.70 -6.74
N LYS A 25 -1.65 -1.83 -7.25
CA LYS A 25 -1.96 -1.71 -8.67
C LYS A 25 -2.28 -0.28 -9.07
N GLU A 26 -2.83 0.50 -8.16
CA GLU A 26 -3.27 1.85 -8.43
C GLU A 26 -3.28 2.65 -7.15
N ILE A 27 -2.91 3.93 -7.26
CA ILE A 27 -2.94 4.87 -6.15
C ILE A 27 -3.86 6.02 -6.55
N LYS A 28 -4.84 6.32 -5.72
CA LYS A 28 -5.80 7.40 -5.96
C LYS A 28 -5.87 8.33 -4.76
N PHE A 29 -6.11 9.60 -5.03
CA PHE A 29 -6.32 10.58 -3.97
C PHE A 29 -7.52 11.43 -4.31
N HIS A 30 -8.51 11.48 -3.41
CA HIS A 30 -9.72 12.27 -3.59
C HIS A 30 -10.30 12.64 -2.23
N ASN A 31 -10.69 13.92 -2.08
CA ASN A 31 -11.29 14.42 -0.83
C ASN A 31 -10.46 14.06 0.40
N LYS A 32 -9.15 14.35 0.34
CA LYS A 32 -8.21 14.09 1.43
C LYS A 32 -8.08 12.61 1.82
N THR A 33 -8.56 11.72 0.99
CA THR A 33 -8.44 10.29 1.22
C THR A 33 -7.51 9.68 0.18
N LEU A 34 -6.45 9.04 0.66
CA LEU A 34 -5.52 8.29 -0.18
C LEU A 34 -5.97 6.85 -0.21
N LYS A 35 -6.01 6.25 -1.39
CA LYS A 35 -6.39 4.86 -1.57
C LYS A 35 -5.32 4.11 -2.33
N LEU A 36 -4.90 3.00 -1.77
CA LEU A 36 -4.00 2.05 -2.43
C LEU A 36 -4.81 0.83 -2.84
N LYS A 37 -4.98 0.62 -4.13
CA LYS A 37 -5.66 -0.57 -4.64
C LYS A 37 -4.65 -1.71 -4.67
N VAL A 38 -4.94 -2.79 -3.95
CA VAL A 38 -4.04 -3.93 -3.83
C VAL A 38 -4.72 -5.21 -4.31
N ASP A 39 -3.92 -6.12 -4.83
CA ASP A 39 -4.42 -7.40 -5.31
C ASP A 39 -4.66 -8.42 -4.19
N ARG A 40 -4.02 -8.24 -3.06
CA ARG A 40 -4.10 -9.20 -1.95
C ARG A 40 -4.11 -8.49 -0.60
N ILE A 41 -5.11 -8.83 0.20
CA ILE A 41 -5.16 -8.49 1.61
C ILE A 41 -5.33 -9.82 2.33
N PHE A 42 -4.32 -10.22 3.11
CA PHE A 42 -4.38 -11.47 3.86
C PHE A 42 -5.06 -11.21 5.20
N GLU A 43 -6.09 -12.00 5.49
CA GLU A 43 -6.80 -11.95 6.76
C GLU A 43 -6.56 -13.25 7.51
N PHE A 44 -6.09 -13.14 8.74
CA PHE A 44 -5.85 -14.29 9.61
C PHE A 44 -6.95 -14.38 10.64
N THR A 45 -7.83 -15.38 10.50
CA THR A 45 -8.93 -15.60 11.42
C THR A 45 -8.83 -17.00 12.00
N GLY A 46 -8.39 -17.10 13.27
CA GLY A 46 -8.20 -18.38 13.91
C GLY A 46 -7.12 -19.20 13.19
N ASN A 47 -7.52 -20.34 12.64
CA ASN A 47 -6.60 -21.23 11.91
C ASN A 47 -6.67 -21.06 10.41
N GLU A 48 -7.43 -20.07 9.92
CA GLU A 48 -7.63 -19.88 8.51
C GLU A 48 -6.97 -18.60 8.01
N GLU A 49 -6.42 -18.69 6.80
CA GLU A 49 -5.91 -17.54 6.07
C GLU A 49 -6.84 -17.29 4.89
N ILE A 50 -7.41 -16.10 4.83
CA ILE A 50 -8.30 -15.69 3.75
C ILE A 50 -7.61 -14.60 2.95
N THR A 51 -7.61 -14.73 1.63
CA THR A 51 -7.01 -13.75 0.73
C THR A 51 -8.10 -13.05 -0.05
N ASN A 52 -8.11 -11.72 0.01
CA ASN A 52 -9.05 -10.89 -0.73
C ASN A 52 -8.28 -9.79 -1.46
N SER A 53 -8.89 -9.23 -2.50
CA SER A 53 -8.44 -7.98 -3.08
C SER A 53 -9.16 -6.83 -2.40
N GLY A 54 -8.70 -5.62 -2.60
CA GLY A 54 -9.36 -4.46 -2.03
C GLY A 54 -8.53 -3.21 -2.08
N GLU A 55 -8.86 -2.29 -1.19
CA GLU A 55 -8.17 -1.01 -1.10
C GLU A 55 -7.80 -0.72 0.35
N ILE A 56 -6.67 -0.03 0.53
CA ILE A 56 -6.30 0.52 1.83
C ILE A 56 -6.59 2.01 1.76
N CYS A 57 -7.44 2.49 2.66
CA CYS A 57 -7.87 3.89 2.68
C CYS A 57 -7.24 4.63 3.84
N PHE A 58 -6.60 5.76 3.55
CA PHE A 58 -6.00 6.64 4.55
C PHE A 58 -6.76 7.95 4.54
N ARG A 59 -7.57 8.17 5.58
CA ARG A 59 -8.41 9.36 5.65
C ARG A 59 -7.64 10.54 6.23
N ASP A 60 -7.99 11.72 5.80
CA ASP A 60 -7.33 12.97 6.19
C ASP A 60 -5.82 12.88 5.96
N CYS A 61 -5.48 12.47 4.75
CA CYS A 61 -4.11 12.37 4.29
C CYS A 61 -3.66 13.70 3.69
N ASP A 62 -2.44 14.11 4.04
CA ASP A 62 -1.80 15.27 3.44
C ASP A 62 -0.72 14.78 2.48
N LEU A 63 -0.98 14.87 1.19
CA LEU A 63 -0.03 14.39 0.17
C LEU A 63 1.33 15.07 0.27
N LYS A 64 1.38 16.30 0.76
CA LYS A 64 2.64 17.03 0.91
C LYS A 64 3.54 16.42 1.98
N LEU A 65 2.96 15.60 2.86
CA LEU A 65 3.70 14.91 3.91
C LEU A 65 3.96 13.45 3.56
N CYS A 66 3.58 13.04 2.36
CA CYS A 66 3.78 11.67 1.88
C CYS A 66 4.88 11.65 0.83
N SER A 67 5.71 10.61 0.85
CA SER A 67 6.85 10.53 -0.05
C SER A 67 7.14 9.09 -0.45
N VAL A 68 7.86 8.96 -1.56
CA VAL A 68 8.37 7.67 -2.03
C VAL A 68 9.85 7.84 -2.34
N MET A 69 10.68 6.96 -1.79
CA MET A 69 12.08 6.87 -2.14
C MET A 69 12.27 5.66 -3.05
N ILE A 70 12.94 5.86 -4.18
CA ILE A 70 13.19 4.82 -5.16
C ILE A 70 14.70 4.68 -5.30
N PHE A 71 15.19 3.46 -5.21
CA PHE A 71 16.63 3.19 -5.28
C PHE A 71 16.99 2.66 -6.66
N ASN A 72 17.91 3.33 -7.35
CA ASN A 72 18.32 2.95 -8.69
C ASN A 72 19.10 1.62 -8.71
N LYS A 73 19.74 1.29 -7.60
CA LYS A 73 20.45 0.03 -7.43
C LYS A 73 20.10 -0.59 -6.11
N THR A 74 20.07 -1.90 -6.07
CA THR A 74 19.88 -2.62 -4.82
C THR A 74 20.97 -2.24 -3.84
N LEU A 75 20.60 -2.14 -2.56
CA LEU A 75 21.53 -1.80 -1.48
C LEU A 75 22.67 -2.83 -1.44
N GLY A 76 23.87 -2.38 -1.73
CA GLY A 76 25.05 -3.23 -1.65
C GLY A 76 26.29 -2.40 -1.39
N LYS A 77 27.24 -2.94 -0.65
CA LYS A 77 28.56 -2.32 -0.37
C LYS A 77 28.46 -0.92 0.26
N GLY A 78 27.39 -0.63 1.00
CA GLY A 78 27.24 0.64 1.69
C GLY A 78 26.92 1.85 0.81
N HIS A 79 26.70 1.65 -0.47
CA HIS A 79 26.37 2.72 -1.41
C HIS A 79 24.99 2.49 -2.02
N PHE A 80 24.20 3.56 -2.09
CA PHE A 80 22.96 3.50 -2.84
C PHE A 80 22.75 4.84 -3.55
N THR A 81 22.06 4.78 -4.67
CA THR A 81 21.61 5.97 -5.39
C THR A 81 20.12 5.84 -5.63
N GLY A 82 19.43 6.97 -5.62
CA GLY A 82 17.99 6.94 -5.79
C GLY A 82 17.41 8.33 -5.84
N ASN A 83 16.08 8.36 -5.92
CA ASN A 83 15.29 9.59 -5.96
C ASN A 83 14.29 9.59 -4.83
N ALA A 84 14.09 10.75 -4.22
CA ALA A 84 13.01 10.96 -3.27
C ALA A 84 11.99 11.87 -3.95
N LEU A 85 10.73 11.42 -3.96
CA LEU A 85 9.64 12.15 -4.60
C LEU A 85 8.53 12.39 -3.60
N TYR A 86 7.83 13.52 -3.73
CA TYR A 86 6.52 13.62 -3.11
C TYR A 86 5.61 12.54 -3.70
N LEU A 87 4.70 12.00 -2.90
CA LEU A 87 3.78 10.98 -3.38
C LEU A 87 2.97 11.45 -4.59
N GLU A 88 2.59 12.72 -4.59
CA GLU A 88 1.87 13.32 -5.71
C GLU A 88 2.64 13.20 -7.01
N ASP A 89 3.96 13.50 -6.98
CA ASP A 89 4.81 13.38 -8.16
C ASP A 89 5.02 11.92 -8.57
N PHE A 90 5.14 11.05 -7.58
CA PHE A 90 5.25 9.61 -7.84
C PHE A 90 4.00 9.09 -8.56
N MET A 91 2.82 9.49 -8.10
CA MET A 91 1.56 9.09 -8.74
C MET A 91 1.50 9.50 -10.20
N ASP A 92 2.06 10.66 -10.52
CA ASP A 92 2.07 11.17 -11.88
C ASP A 92 3.10 10.50 -12.78
N GLU A 93 4.33 10.33 -12.27
CA GLU A 93 5.45 9.80 -13.06
C GLU A 93 5.46 8.28 -13.18
N TYR A 94 4.86 7.57 -12.22
CA TYR A 94 4.94 6.11 -12.15
C TYR A 94 3.58 5.43 -12.27
N LYS A 95 2.72 5.95 -13.15
CA LYS A 95 1.39 5.40 -13.37
C LYS A 95 1.39 3.96 -13.85
N ASP A 96 2.46 3.56 -14.53
CA ASP A 96 2.62 2.23 -15.11
C ASP A 96 3.36 1.26 -14.18
N ALA A 97 3.70 1.71 -12.98
CA ALA A 97 4.46 0.89 -12.05
C ALA A 97 3.55 0.19 -11.04
N GLU A 98 4.03 -0.92 -10.51
CA GLU A 98 3.39 -1.63 -9.41
C GLU A 98 4.37 -1.73 -8.24
N LEU A 99 3.86 -1.60 -7.03
CA LEU A 99 4.67 -1.72 -5.83
C LEU A 99 4.34 -3.03 -5.14
N GLU A 100 5.34 -3.87 -4.95
CA GLU A 100 5.19 -5.10 -4.18
C GLU A 100 5.62 -4.83 -2.74
N ILE A 101 4.70 -4.98 -1.80
CA ILE A 101 4.95 -4.70 -0.40
C ILE A 101 5.62 -5.90 0.25
N ILE A 102 6.79 -5.70 0.82
CA ILE A 102 7.53 -6.75 1.56
C ILE A 102 7.46 -6.50 3.05
N THR A 103 7.59 -5.24 3.48
CA THR A 103 7.44 -4.90 4.90
C THR A 103 6.43 -3.78 5.08
N GLU A 104 5.78 -3.80 6.21
CA GLU A 104 4.83 -2.76 6.60
C GLU A 104 5.05 -2.40 8.06
N SER A 105 4.97 -1.12 8.38
CA SER A 105 5.07 -0.66 9.75
C SER A 105 4.18 0.55 9.97
N TYR A 106 3.64 0.66 11.16
CA TYR A 106 2.68 1.70 11.51
C TYR A 106 3.05 2.30 12.85
N PHE A 107 3.12 3.63 12.88
CA PHE A 107 3.43 4.35 14.12
C PHE A 107 2.77 5.72 14.09
N ASN A 108 1.90 5.99 15.09
CA ASN A 108 1.13 7.23 15.16
C ASN A 108 0.37 7.50 13.87
N ASN A 109 0.62 8.63 13.23
CA ASN A 109 -0.05 9.03 11.99
C ASN A 109 0.69 8.57 10.73
N THR A 110 1.64 7.66 10.88
CA THR A 110 2.49 7.26 9.76
C THR A 110 2.34 5.79 9.43
N SER A 111 2.39 5.50 8.14
CA SER A 111 2.43 4.14 7.61
C SER A 111 3.60 4.06 6.64
N ASN A 112 4.41 3.02 6.78
CA ASN A 112 5.59 2.83 5.95
C ASN A 112 5.53 1.48 5.27
N TYR A 113 5.80 1.47 3.97
CA TYR A 113 5.86 0.25 3.18
C TYR A 113 7.18 0.21 2.43
N THR A 114 7.83 -0.94 2.48
CA THR A 114 9.04 -1.17 1.69
C THR A 114 8.86 -2.41 0.84
N GLY A 115 9.60 -2.48 -0.24
CA GLY A 115 9.56 -3.64 -1.12
C GLY A 115 10.17 -3.34 -2.48
N TRP A 116 9.51 -3.85 -3.50
CA TRP A 116 10.00 -3.80 -4.88
C TRP A 116 9.08 -2.97 -5.76
N LEU A 117 9.67 -2.09 -6.54
CA LEU A 117 8.95 -1.36 -7.59
C LEU A 117 9.19 -2.09 -8.90
N TRP A 118 8.09 -2.52 -9.52
CA TRP A 118 8.08 -3.20 -10.80
C TRP A 118 7.59 -2.26 -11.88
N ARG A 119 8.32 -2.17 -12.97
CA ARG A 119 7.94 -1.31 -14.09
C ARG A 119 8.25 -2.01 -15.40
N GLY A 120 7.20 -2.52 -16.06
CA GLY A 120 7.34 -3.26 -17.29
C GLY A 120 8.18 -4.52 -17.10
N GLU A 121 9.07 -4.80 -18.06
CA GLU A 121 9.94 -5.98 -18.02
C GLU A 121 11.29 -5.71 -17.37
N LYS A 122 11.47 -4.51 -16.80
CA LYS A 122 12.72 -4.17 -16.14
C LYS A 122 12.84 -4.90 -14.81
N ASN A 123 14.08 -5.10 -14.38
CA ASN A 123 14.33 -5.63 -13.04
C ASN A 123 13.76 -4.70 -11.99
N PRO A 124 13.18 -5.22 -10.92
CA PRO A 124 12.63 -4.37 -9.88
C PRO A 124 13.73 -3.63 -9.12
N VAL A 125 13.36 -2.48 -8.58
CA VAL A 125 14.23 -1.70 -7.69
C VAL A 125 13.52 -1.54 -6.36
N SER A 126 14.29 -1.27 -5.31
CA SER A 126 13.73 -1.11 -3.97
C SER A 126 13.02 0.23 -3.85
N PHE A 127 11.95 0.26 -3.04
CA PHE A 127 11.28 1.49 -2.70
C PHE A 127 10.99 1.55 -1.19
N ILE A 128 10.80 2.77 -0.70
CA ILE A 128 10.26 3.03 0.63
C ILE A 128 9.16 4.07 0.44
N MET A 129 7.95 3.73 0.87
CA MET A 129 6.81 4.65 0.82
C MET A 129 6.44 5.09 2.22
N TYR A 130 6.30 6.38 2.41
CA TYR A 130 5.91 7.00 3.67
C TYR A 130 4.57 7.70 3.47
N ILE A 131 3.59 7.33 4.27
CA ILE A 131 2.25 7.93 4.23
C ILE A 131 1.94 8.55 5.57
N TRP A 132 1.48 9.79 5.56
CA TRP A 132 1.00 10.50 6.73
C TRP A 132 -0.50 10.78 6.59
N ASN A 133 -1.26 10.40 7.60
CA ASN A 133 -2.67 10.74 7.66
C ASN A 133 -3.10 10.93 9.11
N SER A 134 -4.03 11.86 9.35
CA SER A 134 -4.52 12.14 10.70
C SER A 134 -5.83 11.45 11.02
N GLY A 135 -6.52 10.94 10.02
CA GLY A 135 -7.78 10.23 10.21
C GLY A 135 -7.58 8.73 10.30
N ASP A 136 -8.68 8.01 10.13
CA ASP A 136 -8.66 6.56 10.21
C ASP A 136 -7.98 5.92 9.01
N MET A 137 -7.35 4.78 9.24
CA MET A 137 -6.90 3.88 8.19
C MET A 137 -7.87 2.71 8.14
N GLU A 138 -8.34 2.36 6.95
CA GLU A 138 -9.32 1.31 6.77
C GLU A 138 -8.90 0.33 5.69
N TYR A 139 -9.18 -0.95 5.93
CA TYR A 139 -9.11 -1.98 4.90
C TYR A 139 -10.48 -2.11 4.27
N CYS A 140 -10.56 -1.83 2.97
CA CYS A 140 -11.80 -1.96 2.20
C CYS A 140 -11.70 -3.24 1.39
N ILE A 141 -12.26 -4.31 1.92
CA ILE A 141 -12.13 -5.64 1.35
C ILE A 141 -13.20 -5.86 0.30
N GLU A 142 -12.78 -6.22 -0.90
CA GLU A 142 -13.68 -6.54 -1.99
C GLU A 142 -14.23 -7.95 -1.79
N PRO A 143 -15.56 -8.13 -1.83
CA PRO A 143 -16.12 -9.46 -1.68
C PRO A 143 -15.67 -10.35 -2.83
N ASP A 144 -15.20 -11.54 -2.50
CA ASP A 144 -14.81 -12.53 -3.48
C ASP A 144 -16.05 -13.32 -3.91
N GLU A 145 -16.51 -13.05 -5.12
CA GLU A 145 -17.71 -13.71 -5.66
C GLU A 145 -17.50 -15.21 -5.91
N ASP A 146 -16.26 -15.64 -6.08
CA ASP A 146 -15.94 -17.03 -6.33
C ASP A 146 -16.24 -17.93 -5.12
N PHE A 147 -16.24 -17.35 -3.92
CA PHE A 147 -16.57 -18.09 -2.70
C PHE A 147 -18.05 -18.18 -2.40
N ARG A 148 -18.89 -17.57 -3.22
CA ARG A 148 -20.34 -17.54 -2.96
C ARG A 148 -21.10 -18.68 -3.61
N GLN A 149 -20.40 -19.56 -4.23
CA GLN A 149 -21.04 -20.71 -4.90
C GLN A 149 -21.33 -21.84 -3.94
#